data_c8e91f8266ad76f532e414a72d8ba278
#
_entry.id   c8e91f8266ad76f532e414a72d8ba278
#
_cell.length_a   1.000
_cell.length_b   1.000
_cell.length_c   1.000
_cell.angle_alpha   90.00
_cell.angle_beta   90.00
_cell.angle_gamma   90.00
#
_symmetry.space_group_name_H-M   'P 1'
#
loop_
_entity.id
_entity.type
_entity.pdbx_description
1 polymer ?
#
loop_
_entity_poly.entity_id
_entity_poly.type
_entity_poly.pdbx_seq_one_letter_code
_entity_poly.pdbx_strand_id
1 'polypeptide(L)'
;MLQRLLPAYRAQYPAVELKLQEAPSVSIVEQLEHGSLDLGLVRAPVMAATSTTLVSLERESLIAALPKDHFLAKHTAIRLNDLSGEAFLMYAEGAATSLRSLVMAACQRAGFIPRITQEATQVQTILALVESGLGVALVPSVMRRYASDVIAYREISDLGHDSWMGLSLAYMADAEPPAAVKFREVALQTMATEVAPENRSI
;
A
#
# COMPACT_ATOMS: atom_id res chain seq x y z
N MET A 1 4.12 -11.15 -2.33
CA MET A 1 5.39 -11.08 -1.58
C MET A 1 5.63 -12.28 -0.66
N LEU A 2 4.90 -12.53 0.42
CA LEU A 2 5.15 -13.64 1.37
C LEU A 2 5.28 -15.02 0.72
N GLN A 3 4.46 -15.32 -0.30
CA GLN A 3 4.49 -16.59 -1.05
C GLN A 3 5.84 -16.87 -1.73
N ARG A 4 6.68 -15.87 -1.94
CA ARG A 4 8.02 -15.98 -2.52
C ARG A 4 9.09 -15.89 -1.44
N LEU A 5 8.94 -14.97 -0.51
CA LEU A 5 9.92 -14.72 0.54
C LEU A 5 10.07 -15.92 1.50
N LEU A 6 8.95 -16.46 2.01
CA LEU A 6 9.01 -17.56 2.97
C LEU A 6 9.66 -18.83 2.41
N PRO A 7 9.33 -19.31 1.19
CA PRO A 7 10.03 -20.43 0.58
C PRO A 7 11.53 -20.16 0.37
N ALA A 8 11.88 -18.95 -0.11
CA ALA A 8 13.27 -18.57 -0.36
C ALA A 8 14.11 -18.59 0.93
N TYR A 9 13.55 -18.05 2.02
CA TYR A 9 14.22 -18.05 3.32
C TYR A 9 14.37 -19.47 3.88
N ARG A 10 13.29 -20.26 3.87
CA ARG A 10 13.31 -21.66 4.37
C ARG A 10 14.28 -22.56 3.60
N ALA A 11 14.44 -22.34 2.30
CA ALA A 11 15.40 -23.09 1.50
C ALA A 11 16.86 -22.81 1.91
N GLN A 12 17.18 -21.58 2.31
CA GLN A 12 18.51 -21.19 2.74
C GLN A 12 18.78 -21.50 4.23
N TYR A 13 17.76 -21.41 5.08
CA TYR A 13 17.86 -21.55 6.53
C TYR A 13 16.83 -22.55 7.08
N PRO A 14 16.90 -23.84 6.71
CA PRO A 14 15.87 -24.84 7.06
C PRO A 14 15.77 -25.14 8.55
N ALA A 15 16.83 -24.85 9.34
CA ALA A 15 16.85 -25.06 10.78
C ALA A 15 16.22 -23.90 11.59
N VAL A 16 15.85 -22.80 10.94
CA VAL A 16 15.22 -21.66 11.62
C VAL A 16 13.71 -21.87 11.67
N GLU A 17 13.16 -21.88 12.88
CA GLU A 17 11.71 -21.89 13.09
C GLU A 17 11.13 -20.49 12.87
N LEU A 18 10.10 -20.39 12.04
CA LEU A 18 9.35 -19.15 11.81
C LEU A 18 8.01 -19.22 12.54
N LYS A 19 7.80 -18.27 13.46
CA LYS A 19 6.50 -18.01 14.07
C LYS A 19 5.88 -16.77 13.42
N LEU A 20 4.75 -16.94 12.76
CA LEU A 20 4.07 -15.87 12.05
C LEU A 20 2.82 -15.47 12.83
N GLN A 21 2.61 -14.16 12.99
CA GLN A 21 1.39 -13.59 13.52
C GLN A 21 0.92 -12.41 12.68
N GLU A 22 -0.36 -12.15 12.67
CA GLU A 22 -0.96 -11.00 12.01
C GLU A 22 -1.41 -9.98 13.08
N ALA A 23 -1.04 -8.71 12.86
CA ALA A 23 -1.44 -7.60 13.70
C ALA A 23 -1.47 -6.28 12.90
N PRO A 24 -2.16 -5.23 13.37
CA PRO A 24 -2.07 -3.90 12.80
C PRO A 24 -0.62 -3.37 12.82
N SER A 25 -0.22 -2.56 11.80
CA SER A 25 1.15 -2.07 11.67
C SER A 25 1.65 -1.31 12.92
N VAL A 26 0.78 -0.54 13.58
CA VAL A 26 1.14 0.16 14.82
C VAL A 26 1.47 -0.84 15.94
N SER A 27 0.65 -1.87 16.11
CA SER A 27 0.89 -2.92 17.11
C SER A 27 2.15 -3.73 16.81
N ILE A 28 2.47 -3.98 15.54
CA ILE A 28 3.74 -4.63 15.13
C ILE A 28 4.93 -3.78 15.58
N VAL A 29 4.89 -2.48 15.34
CA VAL A 29 5.94 -1.55 15.74
C VAL A 29 6.13 -1.54 17.26
N GLU A 30 5.04 -1.44 18.03
CA GLU A 30 5.06 -1.51 19.49
C GLU A 30 5.70 -2.83 20.00
N GLN A 31 5.34 -3.95 19.38
CA GLN A 31 5.87 -5.26 19.74
C GLN A 31 7.36 -5.41 19.41
N LEU A 32 7.84 -4.80 18.33
CA LEU A 32 9.28 -4.71 18.00
C LEU A 32 10.04 -3.92 19.06
N GLU A 33 9.51 -2.75 19.46
CA GLU A 33 10.11 -1.89 20.50
C GLU A 33 10.19 -2.57 21.87
N HIS A 34 9.21 -3.45 22.17
CA HIS A 34 9.21 -4.26 23.40
C HIS A 34 9.99 -5.58 23.28
N GLY A 35 10.60 -5.88 22.12
CA GLY A 35 11.37 -7.09 21.90
C GLY A 35 10.53 -8.38 21.85
N SER A 36 9.22 -8.30 21.67
CA SER A 36 8.33 -9.46 21.54
C SER A 36 8.18 -9.96 20.09
N LEU A 37 8.68 -9.20 19.12
CA LEU A 37 8.86 -9.57 17.73
C LEU A 37 10.29 -9.28 17.29
N ASP A 38 10.83 -10.13 16.41
CA ASP A 38 12.15 -9.96 15.83
C ASP A 38 12.12 -9.08 14.57
N LEU A 39 11.06 -9.24 13.76
CA LEU A 39 10.84 -8.52 12.51
C LEU A 39 9.34 -8.27 12.29
N GLY A 40 9.03 -7.22 11.56
CA GLY A 40 7.66 -6.91 11.17
C GLY A 40 7.55 -6.55 9.68
N LEU A 41 6.44 -6.94 9.07
CA LEU A 41 6.02 -6.41 7.78
C LEU A 41 4.90 -5.41 8.03
N VAL A 42 5.17 -4.14 7.77
CA VAL A 42 4.25 -3.05 8.07
C VAL A 42 3.87 -2.28 6.80
N ARG A 43 2.66 -1.79 6.76
CA ARG A 43 2.26 -0.85 5.72
C ARG A 43 2.81 0.54 6.05
N ALA A 44 3.63 1.07 5.15
CA ALA A 44 4.15 2.42 5.22
C ALA A 44 3.26 3.40 4.42
N PRO A 45 3.15 4.66 4.84
CA PRO A 45 3.77 5.24 6.04
C PRO A 45 3.13 4.75 7.34
N VAL A 46 3.96 4.49 8.35
CA VAL A 46 3.47 4.18 9.70
C VAL A 46 3.15 5.49 10.41
N MET A 47 1.90 5.66 10.82
CA MET A 47 1.39 6.89 11.45
C MET A 47 1.63 6.86 12.98
N ALA A 48 2.83 6.51 13.40
CA ALA A 48 3.27 6.52 14.79
C ALA A 48 4.72 6.97 14.89
N ALA A 49 5.08 7.66 15.96
CA ALA A 49 6.48 7.89 16.30
C ALA A 49 7.10 6.54 16.69
N THR A 50 8.23 6.18 16.11
CA THR A 50 8.86 4.88 16.33
C THR A 50 10.37 4.98 16.27
N SER A 51 11.04 4.16 17.07
CA SER A 51 12.48 3.90 17.02
C SER A 51 12.84 2.78 16.03
N THR A 52 11.85 2.11 15.42
CA THR A 52 12.10 1.04 14.48
C THR A 52 12.70 1.56 13.18
N THR A 53 13.64 0.81 12.62
CA THR A 53 14.15 1.04 11.27
C THR A 53 13.20 0.43 10.25
N LEU A 54 12.80 1.24 9.26
CA LEU A 54 11.91 0.82 8.17
C LEU A 54 12.70 0.73 6.86
N VAL A 55 12.68 -0.43 6.22
CA VAL A 55 13.24 -0.63 4.89
C VAL A 55 12.11 -0.95 3.92
N SER A 56 11.95 -0.10 2.90
CA SER A 56 10.91 -0.27 1.89
C SER A 56 11.16 -1.51 1.05
N LEU A 57 10.19 -2.42 0.98
CA LEU A 57 10.20 -3.62 0.13
C LEU A 57 9.39 -3.41 -1.15
N GLU A 58 8.23 -2.79 -1.03
CA GLU A 58 7.33 -2.48 -2.14
C GLU A 58 6.85 -1.03 -2.01
N ARG A 59 6.74 -0.34 -3.13
CA ARG A 59 6.13 0.98 -3.22
C ARG A 59 4.98 0.94 -4.18
N GLU A 60 3.86 1.47 -3.75
CA GLU A 60 2.64 1.58 -4.52
C GLU A 60 2.18 3.03 -4.54
N SER A 61 1.74 3.50 -5.68
CA SER A 61 1.06 4.79 -5.81
C SER A 61 -0.45 4.61 -5.61
N LEU A 62 -1.14 5.72 -5.39
CA LEU A 62 -2.58 5.76 -5.55
C LEU A 62 -2.93 5.89 -7.04
N ILE A 63 -3.97 5.19 -7.45
CA ILE A 63 -4.62 5.32 -8.77
C ILE A 63 -6.10 5.62 -8.57
N ALA A 64 -6.71 6.28 -9.54
CA ALA A 64 -8.15 6.48 -9.54
C ALA A 64 -8.86 5.22 -10.04
N ALA A 65 -9.86 4.77 -9.29
CA ALA A 65 -10.84 3.78 -9.71
C ALA A 65 -12.15 4.51 -10.07
N LEU A 66 -12.57 4.38 -11.32
CA LEU A 66 -13.72 5.07 -11.90
C LEU A 66 -14.69 4.04 -12.47
N PRO A 67 -16.00 4.30 -12.47
CA PRO A 67 -16.91 3.53 -13.33
C PRO A 67 -16.44 3.58 -14.79
N LYS A 68 -16.60 2.48 -15.52
CA LYS A 68 -16.11 2.38 -16.91
C LYS A 68 -16.66 3.47 -17.83
N ASP A 69 -17.90 3.86 -17.61
CA ASP A 69 -18.59 4.88 -18.41
C ASP A 69 -18.33 6.32 -17.96
N HIS A 70 -17.50 6.49 -16.93
CA HIS A 70 -17.12 7.81 -16.45
C HIS A 70 -16.37 8.60 -17.53
N PHE A 71 -16.63 9.90 -17.68
CA PHE A 71 -16.04 10.72 -18.73
C PHE A 71 -14.50 10.75 -18.69
N LEU A 72 -13.90 10.70 -17.49
CA LEU A 72 -12.45 10.63 -17.30
C LEU A 72 -11.86 9.24 -17.62
N ALA A 73 -12.69 8.21 -17.74
CA ALA A 73 -12.23 6.87 -18.08
C ALA A 73 -11.65 6.75 -19.51
N LYS A 74 -11.83 7.77 -20.35
CA LYS A 74 -11.27 7.84 -21.72
C LYS A 74 -9.77 8.23 -21.74
N HIS A 75 -9.27 8.81 -20.66
CA HIS A 75 -7.88 9.27 -20.55
C HIS A 75 -7.00 8.14 -20.02
N THR A 76 -5.73 8.12 -20.35
CA THR A 76 -4.76 7.19 -19.77
C THR A 76 -4.30 7.62 -18.39
N ALA A 77 -4.20 8.93 -18.17
CA ALA A 77 -3.88 9.57 -16.90
C ALA A 77 -4.76 10.80 -16.71
N ILE A 78 -5.04 11.15 -15.47
CA ILE A 78 -5.86 12.30 -15.07
C ILE A 78 -5.11 13.12 -14.02
N ARG A 79 -5.51 14.37 -13.81
CA ARG A 79 -5.05 15.16 -12.67
C ARG A 79 -5.98 14.89 -11.49
N LEU A 80 -5.43 14.89 -10.28
CA LEU A 80 -6.26 14.61 -9.11
C LEU A 80 -7.39 15.64 -8.93
N ASN A 81 -7.12 16.90 -9.27
CA ASN A 81 -8.15 17.95 -9.22
C ASN A 81 -9.31 17.75 -10.21
N ASP A 82 -9.15 16.94 -11.25
CA ASP A 82 -10.25 16.61 -12.18
C ASP A 82 -11.37 15.82 -11.48
N LEU A 83 -11.08 15.24 -10.30
CA LEU A 83 -12.03 14.52 -9.46
C LEU A 83 -12.71 15.40 -8.41
N SER A 84 -12.40 16.69 -8.32
CA SER A 84 -12.85 17.56 -7.21
C SER A 84 -14.38 17.70 -7.08
N GLY A 85 -15.11 17.53 -8.18
CA GLY A 85 -16.59 17.58 -8.21
C GLY A 85 -17.30 16.25 -7.97
N GLU A 86 -16.53 15.15 -7.92
CA GLU A 86 -17.09 13.80 -7.90
C GLU A 86 -17.54 13.35 -6.51
N ALA A 87 -18.40 12.33 -6.47
CA ALA A 87 -18.75 11.61 -5.26
C ALA A 87 -17.61 10.68 -4.88
N PHE A 88 -16.98 10.90 -3.72
CA PHE A 88 -15.87 10.06 -3.26
C PHE A 88 -16.36 8.90 -2.39
N LEU A 89 -15.85 7.72 -2.69
CA LEU A 89 -15.96 6.53 -1.89
C LEU A 89 -14.68 6.42 -1.08
N MET A 90 -14.79 6.49 0.24
CA MET A 90 -13.66 6.69 1.13
C MET A 90 -13.44 5.50 2.06
N TYR A 91 -12.22 5.35 2.52
CA TYR A 91 -11.89 4.42 3.59
C TYR A 91 -12.46 4.91 4.91
N ALA A 92 -13.12 3.99 5.65
CA ALA A 92 -13.64 4.29 6.97
C ALA A 92 -12.49 4.53 7.97
N GLU A 93 -12.78 5.28 9.01
CA GLU A 93 -11.86 5.47 10.14
C GLU A 93 -11.60 4.13 10.87
N GLY A 94 -10.50 4.03 11.60
CA GLY A 94 -10.11 2.82 12.31
C GLY A 94 -9.12 1.96 11.52
N ALA A 95 -9.50 0.79 11.05
CA ALA A 95 -8.58 -0.18 10.42
C ALA A 95 -7.88 0.33 9.16
N ALA A 96 -8.47 1.27 8.44
CA ALA A 96 -7.93 1.85 7.19
C ALA A 96 -7.45 3.31 7.36
N THR A 97 -7.17 3.75 8.57
CA THR A 97 -6.83 5.16 8.88
C THR A 97 -5.64 5.68 8.07
N SER A 98 -4.58 4.89 7.90
CA SER A 98 -3.39 5.32 7.12
C SER A 98 -3.74 5.59 5.65
N LEU A 99 -4.57 4.74 5.04
CA LEU A 99 -4.97 4.89 3.65
C LEU A 99 -5.94 6.06 3.47
N ARG A 100 -6.90 6.22 4.40
CA ARG A 100 -7.77 7.40 4.47
C ARG A 100 -6.95 8.70 4.55
N SER A 101 -6.00 8.76 5.48
CA SER A 101 -5.14 9.94 5.67
C SER A 101 -4.32 10.26 4.42
N LEU A 102 -3.80 9.24 3.74
CA LEU A 102 -3.06 9.41 2.49
C LEU A 102 -3.94 9.98 1.38
N VAL A 103 -5.14 9.46 1.20
CA VAL A 103 -6.12 9.96 0.21
C VAL A 103 -6.52 11.38 0.53
N MET A 104 -6.86 11.69 1.78
CA MET A 104 -7.23 13.04 2.22
C MET A 104 -6.10 14.05 1.98
N ALA A 105 -4.87 13.70 2.37
CA ALA A 105 -3.70 14.54 2.15
C ALA A 105 -3.41 14.77 0.65
N ALA A 106 -3.60 13.75 -0.19
CA ALA A 106 -3.46 13.89 -1.63
C ALA A 106 -4.48 14.88 -2.20
N CYS A 107 -5.76 14.75 -1.84
CA CYS A 107 -6.83 15.67 -2.27
C CYS A 107 -6.56 17.11 -1.80
N GLN A 108 -6.15 17.29 -0.55
CA GLN A 108 -5.81 18.62 0.00
C GLN A 108 -4.65 19.27 -0.76
N ARG A 109 -3.59 18.50 -1.09
CA ARG A 109 -2.49 19.01 -1.93
C ARG A 109 -2.93 19.37 -3.34
N ALA A 110 -3.91 18.65 -3.88
CA ALA A 110 -4.53 18.97 -5.17
C ALA A 110 -5.52 20.16 -5.10
N GLY A 111 -5.72 20.76 -3.91
CA GLY A 111 -6.51 21.96 -3.72
C GLY A 111 -7.99 21.74 -3.43
N PHE A 112 -8.41 20.53 -3.05
CA PHE A 112 -9.82 20.27 -2.73
C PHE A 112 -10.00 19.32 -1.54
N ILE A 113 -11.22 19.37 -0.97
CA ILE A 113 -11.69 18.41 0.03
C ILE A 113 -12.69 17.48 -0.66
N PRO A 114 -12.49 16.15 -0.65
CA PRO A 114 -13.38 15.23 -1.34
C PRO A 114 -14.77 15.21 -0.69
N ARG A 115 -15.81 15.19 -1.51
CA ARG A 115 -17.19 15.02 -1.07
C ARG A 115 -17.47 13.53 -0.83
N ILE A 116 -17.24 13.09 0.42
CA ILE A 116 -17.43 11.69 0.81
C ILE A 116 -18.92 11.36 0.84
N THR A 117 -19.33 10.35 0.07
CA THR A 117 -20.71 9.89 -0.03
C THR A 117 -20.93 8.52 0.57
N GLN A 118 -19.91 7.67 0.59
CA GLN A 118 -19.92 6.34 1.19
C GLN A 118 -18.56 6.04 1.83
N GLU A 119 -18.57 5.19 2.84
CA GLU A 119 -17.36 4.73 3.50
C GLU A 119 -17.36 3.20 3.63
N ALA A 120 -16.16 2.59 3.48
CA ALA A 120 -15.98 1.16 3.70
C ALA A 120 -14.58 0.88 4.27
N THR A 121 -14.45 -0.19 5.03
CA THR A 121 -13.17 -0.61 5.64
C THR A 121 -12.28 -1.38 4.69
N GLN A 122 -12.88 -2.09 3.73
CA GLN A 122 -12.19 -2.97 2.79
C GLN A 122 -12.14 -2.35 1.39
N VAL A 123 -10.98 -2.41 0.75
CA VAL A 123 -10.81 -1.91 -0.62
C VAL A 123 -11.72 -2.62 -1.61
N GLN A 124 -11.99 -3.91 -1.42
CA GLN A 124 -12.90 -4.70 -2.25
C GLN A 124 -14.33 -4.14 -2.20
N THR A 125 -14.78 -3.73 -1.02
CA THR A 125 -16.10 -3.07 -0.87
C THR A 125 -16.12 -1.72 -1.58
N ILE A 126 -15.04 -0.93 -1.46
CA ILE A 126 -14.93 0.34 -2.20
C ILE A 126 -15.01 0.09 -3.70
N LEU A 127 -14.28 -0.91 -4.22
CA LEU A 127 -14.34 -1.26 -5.64
C LEU A 127 -15.74 -1.69 -6.08
N ALA A 128 -16.45 -2.49 -5.28
CA ALA A 128 -17.84 -2.88 -5.57
C ALA A 128 -18.78 -1.66 -5.62
N LEU A 129 -18.56 -0.65 -4.79
CA LEU A 129 -19.32 0.61 -4.83
C LEU A 129 -18.97 1.44 -6.08
N VAL A 130 -17.71 1.45 -6.54
CA VAL A 130 -17.30 2.05 -7.82
C VAL A 130 -18.01 1.33 -8.98
N GLU A 131 -17.99 -0.02 -8.99
CA GLU A 131 -18.67 -0.84 -10.00
C GLU A 131 -20.16 -0.53 -10.08
N SER A 132 -20.78 -0.23 -8.94
CA SER A 132 -22.21 0.15 -8.85
C SER A 132 -22.49 1.59 -9.29
N GLY A 133 -21.47 2.33 -9.74
CA GLY A 133 -21.64 3.72 -10.21
C GLY A 133 -21.91 4.74 -9.10
N LEU A 134 -21.65 4.40 -7.82
CA LEU A 134 -21.94 5.28 -6.69
C LEU A 134 -20.90 6.40 -6.49
N GLY A 135 -19.79 6.34 -7.21
CA GLY A 135 -18.74 7.37 -7.15
C GLY A 135 -17.38 6.87 -7.61
N VAL A 136 -16.38 7.64 -7.28
CA VAL A 136 -14.97 7.41 -7.61
C VAL A 136 -14.16 7.13 -6.34
N ALA A 137 -13.02 6.45 -6.47
CA ALA A 137 -12.14 6.20 -5.34
C ALA A 137 -10.66 6.34 -5.73
N LEU A 138 -9.81 6.64 -4.76
CA LEU A 138 -8.36 6.44 -4.87
C LEU A 138 -8.00 5.12 -4.17
N VAL A 139 -7.34 4.25 -4.91
CA VAL A 139 -6.98 2.91 -4.44
C VAL A 139 -5.49 2.63 -4.69
N PRO A 140 -4.86 1.69 -3.95
CA PRO A 140 -3.50 1.25 -4.25
C PRO A 140 -3.36 0.71 -5.68
N SER A 141 -2.26 1.02 -6.34
CA SER A 141 -2.01 0.63 -7.74
C SER A 141 -2.04 -0.89 -7.97
N VAL A 142 -1.72 -1.68 -6.94
CA VAL A 142 -1.83 -3.15 -6.98
C VAL A 142 -3.25 -3.64 -7.27
N MET A 143 -4.28 -2.84 -6.98
CA MET A 143 -5.68 -3.19 -7.25
C MET A 143 -5.96 -3.34 -8.74
N ARG A 144 -5.13 -2.80 -9.61
CA ARG A 144 -5.18 -3.02 -11.05
C ARG A 144 -5.07 -4.51 -11.45
N ARG A 145 -4.43 -5.33 -10.62
CA ARG A 145 -4.31 -6.79 -10.82
C ARG A 145 -5.66 -7.51 -10.66
N TYR A 146 -6.63 -6.87 -10.00
CA TYR A 146 -8.00 -7.35 -9.82
C TYR A 146 -8.93 -6.62 -10.80
N ALA A 147 -8.47 -6.49 -12.06
CA ALA A 147 -9.20 -5.78 -13.08
C ALA A 147 -10.61 -6.38 -13.26
N SER A 148 -11.58 -5.50 -13.23
CA SER A 148 -12.97 -5.76 -13.56
C SER A 148 -13.26 -5.06 -14.90
N ASP A 149 -14.11 -5.67 -15.73
CA ASP A 149 -14.50 -5.07 -17.01
C ASP A 149 -15.37 -3.80 -16.85
N VAL A 150 -15.77 -3.49 -15.63
CA VAL A 150 -16.66 -2.36 -15.29
C VAL A 150 -15.98 -1.24 -14.50
N ILE A 151 -14.69 -1.42 -14.13
CA ILE A 151 -13.86 -0.38 -13.51
C ILE A 151 -12.76 0.08 -14.48
N ALA A 152 -12.63 1.39 -14.62
CA ALA A 152 -11.49 2.02 -15.28
C ALA A 152 -10.48 2.52 -14.24
N TYR A 153 -9.27 1.95 -14.23
CA TYR A 153 -8.16 2.44 -13.40
C TYR A 153 -7.34 3.47 -14.18
N ARG A 154 -7.09 4.64 -13.57
CA ARG A 154 -6.34 5.73 -14.20
C ARG A 154 -5.20 6.19 -13.32
N GLU A 155 -4.05 6.43 -13.96
CA GLU A 155 -2.92 7.07 -13.28
C GLU A 155 -3.27 8.50 -12.91
N ILE A 156 -2.70 8.98 -11.80
CA ILE A 156 -2.82 10.37 -11.38
C ILE A 156 -1.47 11.05 -11.67
N SER A 157 -1.47 11.94 -12.67
CA SER A 157 -0.27 12.53 -13.25
C SER A 157 0.44 13.53 -12.33
N ASP A 158 -0.28 14.12 -11.38
CA ASP A 158 0.20 15.14 -10.44
C ASP A 158 0.23 14.67 -8.99
N LEU A 159 0.24 13.35 -8.77
CA LEU A 159 0.38 12.78 -7.45
C LEU A 159 1.80 13.05 -6.92
N GLY A 160 1.91 13.79 -5.83
CA GLY A 160 3.21 14.13 -5.24
C GLY A 160 4.01 12.90 -4.81
N HIS A 161 5.34 13.05 -4.79
CA HIS A 161 6.27 11.97 -4.39
C HIS A 161 6.00 11.39 -3.00
N ASP A 162 5.33 12.13 -2.11
CA ASP A 162 4.97 11.70 -0.75
C ASP A 162 3.64 10.94 -0.69
N SER A 163 2.97 10.74 -1.84
CA SER A 163 1.69 10.03 -1.93
C SER A 163 1.87 8.55 -2.25
N TRP A 164 2.93 7.95 -1.76
CA TRP A 164 3.17 6.52 -1.88
C TRP A 164 2.75 5.79 -0.62
N MET A 165 2.39 4.56 -0.81
CA MET A 165 2.21 3.57 0.23
C MET A 165 2.99 2.32 -0.16
N GLY A 166 3.13 1.40 0.76
CA GLY A 166 3.78 0.15 0.40
C GLY A 166 4.00 -0.73 1.60
N LEU A 167 4.77 -1.74 1.38
CA LEU A 167 5.17 -2.68 2.41
C LEU A 167 6.63 -2.42 2.79
N SER A 168 6.87 -2.26 4.07
CA SER A 168 8.21 -2.09 4.62
C SER A 168 8.52 -3.20 5.61
N LEU A 169 9.77 -3.60 5.64
CA LEU A 169 10.30 -4.41 6.72
C LEU A 169 10.67 -3.47 7.87
N ALA A 170 10.18 -3.79 9.07
CA ALA A 170 10.43 -3.07 10.31
C ALA A 170 11.29 -3.94 11.24
N TYR A 171 12.32 -3.36 11.88
CA TYR A 171 13.18 -4.04 12.83
C TYR A 171 13.87 -3.04 13.76
N MET A 172 14.42 -3.55 14.88
CA MET A 172 15.22 -2.76 15.81
C MET A 172 16.70 -2.94 15.43
N ALA A 173 17.33 -1.89 14.87
CA ALA A 173 18.70 -1.98 14.34
C ALA A 173 19.73 -2.38 15.41
N ASP A 174 19.53 -1.93 16.64
CA ASP A 174 20.46 -2.20 17.76
C ASP A 174 20.21 -3.54 18.46
N ALA A 175 19.10 -4.26 18.12
CA ALA A 175 18.68 -5.48 18.80
C ALA A 175 18.22 -6.58 17.84
N GLU A 176 18.64 -6.52 16.56
CA GLU A 176 18.22 -7.49 15.54
C GLU A 176 18.91 -8.86 15.76
N PRO A 177 18.15 -9.97 16.00
CA PRO A 177 18.72 -11.29 16.13
C PRO A 177 19.37 -11.77 14.83
N PRO A 178 20.41 -12.65 14.87
CA PRO A 178 21.11 -13.13 13.67
C PRO A 178 20.19 -13.77 12.62
N ALA A 179 19.16 -14.49 13.04
CA ALA A 179 18.19 -15.10 12.13
C ALA A 179 17.32 -14.03 11.44
N ALA A 180 16.98 -12.95 12.14
CA ALA A 180 16.25 -11.81 11.61
C ALA A 180 17.07 -11.03 10.57
N VAL A 181 18.37 -10.81 10.83
CA VAL A 181 19.32 -10.22 9.85
C VAL A 181 19.29 -11.02 8.55
N LYS A 182 19.38 -12.37 8.64
CA LYS A 182 19.33 -13.24 7.46
C LYS A 182 17.99 -13.18 6.73
N PHE A 183 16.89 -13.08 7.47
CA PHE A 183 15.57 -12.92 6.87
C PHE A 183 15.48 -11.59 6.10
N ARG A 184 15.96 -10.50 6.67
CA ARG A 184 16.01 -9.18 6.04
C ARG A 184 16.86 -9.19 4.76
N GLU A 185 18.04 -9.82 4.78
CA GLU A 185 18.90 -9.96 3.60
C GLU A 185 18.17 -10.69 2.47
N VAL A 186 17.53 -11.84 2.77
CA VAL A 186 16.75 -12.59 1.78
C VAL A 186 15.55 -11.80 1.28
N ALA A 187 14.86 -11.05 2.15
CA ALA A 187 13.75 -10.21 1.76
C ALA A 187 14.19 -9.13 0.75
N LEU A 188 15.27 -8.44 1.03
CA LEU A 188 15.81 -7.41 0.13
C LEU A 188 16.26 -7.99 -1.21
N GLN A 189 16.93 -9.15 -1.21
CA GLN A 189 17.34 -9.83 -2.45
C GLN A 189 16.13 -10.27 -3.28
N THR A 190 15.12 -10.86 -2.64
CA THR A 190 13.89 -11.33 -3.31
C THR A 190 13.11 -10.19 -3.95
N MET A 191 13.10 -9.01 -3.31
CA MET A 191 12.38 -7.83 -3.80
C MET A 191 13.21 -7.03 -4.82
N ALA A 192 14.54 -6.96 -4.70
CA ALA A 192 15.40 -6.29 -5.66
C ALA A 192 15.28 -6.88 -7.08
N THR A 193 14.96 -8.16 -7.19
CA THR A 193 14.74 -8.85 -8.46
C THR A 193 13.47 -8.37 -9.19
N GLU A 194 12.53 -7.70 -8.50
CA GLU A 194 11.29 -7.14 -9.10
C GLU A 194 11.41 -5.69 -9.54
N VAL A 195 12.40 -4.94 -9.04
CA VAL A 195 12.57 -3.51 -9.35
C VAL A 195 13.34 -3.29 -10.67
N ALA A 196 13.89 -4.32 -11.27
CA ALA A 196 14.47 -4.29 -12.61
C ALA A 196 13.70 -5.28 -13.52
N PRO A 197 13.26 -4.94 -14.70
CA PRO A 197 13.03 -3.67 -15.39
C PRO A 197 11.83 -3.67 -16.33
N GLU A 198 11.34 -2.52 -16.70
CA GLU A 198 10.92 -2.30 -18.08
C GLU A 198 11.48 -0.96 -18.58
N ASN A 199 12.80 -0.94 -18.75
CA ASN A 199 13.44 0.11 -19.54
C ASN A 199 14.50 -0.54 -20.46
N ARG A 200 14.02 -1.39 -21.40
CA ARG A 200 14.76 -1.75 -22.61
C ARG A 200 13.76 -1.85 -23.76
N SER A 201 13.75 -0.79 -24.55
CA SER A 201 13.71 -0.76 -26.03
C SER A 201 13.09 0.54 -26.50
N ILE A 202 13.95 1.28 -27.03
CA ILE A 202 14.18 1.99 -28.31
C ILE A 202 13.19 3.12 -28.57
#